data_5ac3c9fecc1fb0a52ffdbe9ddfdb7d7b
#
_entry.id   5ac3c9fecc1fb0a52ffdbe9ddfdb7d7b
#
_cell.length_a   1.000
_cell.length_b   1.000
_cell.length_c   1.000
_cell.angle_alpha   90.00
_cell.angle_beta   90.00
_cell.angle_gamma   90.00
#
_symmetry.space_group_name_H-M   'P 1'
#
loop_
_entity.id
_entity.type
_entity.pdbx_description
1 polymer ?
#
loop_
_entity_poly.entity_id
_entity_poly.type
_entity_poly.pdbx_seq_one_letter_code
_entity_poly.pdbx_strand_id
1 'polypeptide(L)'
;MTGETYEELGKAMGVDEAAFAETMNTWNGYVEAKNDPDFGRTSFANKLDTAPYYAIKVTAGVHHTMGGLKINTNTEVLKADGSVIPGLFAAGEVTGGVHGANRLGGNAVADFTVF
;
A
#
# COMPACT_ATOMS: atom_id res chain seq x y z
N MET A 1 -4.99 -18.66 5.59
CA MET A 1 -5.88 -19.69 4.99
C MET A 1 -5.09 -20.35 3.90
N THR A 2 -5.28 -21.64 3.67
CA THR A 2 -4.55 -22.41 2.64
C THR A 2 -5.50 -23.35 1.91
N GLY A 3 -5.18 -23.71 0.67
CA GLY A 3 -5.90 -24.69 -0.15
C GLY A 3 -4.98 -25.28 -1.21
N GLU A 4 -5.23 -26.53 -1.59
CA GLU A 4 -4.52 -27.20 -2.69
C GLU A 4 -5.14 -26.85 -4.05
N THR A 5 -6.40 -26.40 -4.05
CA THR A 5 -7.10 -25.86 -5.22
C THR A 5 -7.64 -24.46 -4.95
N TYR A 6 -8.06 -23.76 -5.99
CA TYR A 6 -8.70 -22.46 -5.84
C TYR A 6 -10.03 -22.56 -5.10
N GLU A 7 -10.80 -23.62 -5.37
CA GLU A 7 -12.07 -23.90 -4.71
C GLU A 7 -11.87 -24.12 -3.21
N GLU A 8 -10.88 -24.93 -2.82
CA GLU A 8 -10.54 -25.14 -1.41
C GLU A 8 -10.12 -23.85 -0.71
N LEU A 9 -9.32 -23.02 -1.38
CA LEU A 9 -8.93 -21.71 -0.84
C LEU A 9 -10.14 -20.78 -0.73
N GLY A 10 -11.01 -20.73 -1.75
CA GLY A 10 -12.26 -19.96 -1.76
C GLY A 10 -13.15 -20.34 -0.58
N LYS A 11 -13.32 -21.64 -0.35
CA LYS A 11 -14.04 -22.20 0.79
C LYS A 11 -13.43 -21.77 2.13
N ALA A 12 -12.10 -21.86 2.24
CA ALA A 12 -11.39 -21.44 3.47
C ALA A 12 -11.52 -19.95 3.74
N MET A 13 -11.66 -19.12 2.71
CA MET A 13 -11.91 -17.68 2.80
C MET A 13 -13.39 -17.35 3.09
N GLY A 14 -14.31 -18.29 2.87
CA GLY A 14 -15.75 -18.05 3.02
C GLY A 14 -16.36 -17.27 1.85
N VAL A 15 -15.79 -17.37 0.64
CA VAL A 15 -16.32 -16.78 -0.58
C VAL A 15 -16.89 -17.86 -1.50
N ASP A 16 -17.59 -17.44 -2.58
CA ASP A 16 -18.07 -18.39 -3.59
C ASP A 16 -16.89 -19.09 -4.26
N GLU A 17 -16.82 -20.40 -4.13
CA GLU A 17 -15.69 -21.22 -4.55
C GLU A 17 -15.50 -21.19 -6.08
N ALA A 18 -16.62 -21.28 -6.83
CA ALA A 18 -16.57 -21.32 -8.28
C ALA A 18 -16.20 -19.94 -8.87
N ALA A 19 -16.81 -18.86 -8.36
CA ALA A 19 -16.49 -17.50 -8.78
C ALA A 19 -15.04 -17.13 -8.46
N PHE A 20 -14.52 -17.59 -7.32
CA PHE A 20 -13.11 -17.37 -6.97
C PHE A 20 -12.18 -18.11 -7.93
N ALA A 21 -12.46 -19.39 -8.21
CA ALA A 21 -11.66 -20.20 -9.13
C ALA A 21 -11.68 -19.61 -10.56
N GLU A 22 -12.83 -19.13 -11.03
CA GLU A 22 -12.95 -18.45 -12.32
C GLU A 22 -12.10 -17.17 -12.37
N THR A 23 -12.15 -16.36 -11.31
CA THR A 23 -11.32 -15.13 -11.18
C THR A 23 -9.84 -15.47 -11.26
N MET A 24 -9.37 -16.50 -10.55
CA MET A 24 -7.97 -16.90 -10.55
C MET A 24 -7.51 -17.43 -11.93
N ASN A 25 -8.35 -18.18 -12.59
CA ASN A 25 -8.07 -18.69 -13.95
C ASN A 25 -8.03 -17.53 -14.96
N THR A 26 -8.97 -16.60 -14.88
CA THR A 26 -9.01 -15.39 -15.72
C THR A 26 -7.73 -14.57 -15.53
N TRP A 27 -7.33 -14.34 -14.27
CA TRP A 27 -6.08 -13.64 -13.97
C TRP A 27 -4.86 -14.33 -14.58
N ASN A 28 -4.75 -15.65 -14.43
CA ASN A 28 -3.64 -16.40 -15.02
C ASN A 28 -3.61 -16.29 -16.56
N GLY A 29 -4.78 -16.23 -17.20
CA GLY A 29 -4.92 -15.97 -18.63
C GLY A 29 -4.40 -14.58 -19.02
N TYR A 30 -4.72 -13.54 -18.23
CA TYR A 30 -4.23 -12.19 -18.47
C TYR A 30 -2.71 -12.07 -18.28
N VAL A 31 -2.16 -12.75 -17.28
CA VAL A 31 -0.69 -12.81 -17.09
C VAL A 31 0.00 -13.46 -18.28
N GLU A 32 -0.56 -14.54 -18.82
CA GLU A 32 -0.01 -15.25 -19.99
C GLU A 32 -0.11 -14.41 -21.27
N ALA A 33 -1.27 -13.79 -21.48
CA ALA A 33 -1.51 -12.91 -22.63
C ALA A 33 -0.78 -11.56 -22.52
N LYS A 34 -0.28 -11.19 -21.32
CA LYS A 34 0.24 -9.84 -20.99
C LYS A 34 -0.76 -8.74 -21.36
N ASN A 35 -2.04 -9.02 -21.15
CA ASN A 35 -3.13 -8.13 -21.48
C ASN A 35 -4.26 -8.30 -20.48
N ASP A 36 -4.73 -7.19 -19.90
CA ASP A 36 -5.87 -7.12 -19.01
C ASP A 36 -6.94 -6.21 -19.66
N PRO A 37 -7.94 -6.80 -20.32
CA PRO A 37 -8.98 -6.04 -20.98
C PRO A 37 -9.98 -5.40 -20.01
N ASP A 38 -10.08 -5.88 -18.77
CA ASP A 38 -11.08 -5.43 -17.80
C ASP A 38 -10.64 -4.13 -17.10
N PHE A 39 -9.38 -4.06 -16.68
CA PHE A 39 -8.85 -2.95 -15.89
C PHE A 39 -7.65 -2.24 -16.52
N GLY A 40 -7.19 -2.70 -17.69
CA GLY A 40 -6.08 -2.06 -18.42
C GLY A 40 -4.73 -2.15 -17.70
N ARG A 41 -4.48 -3.19 -16.89
CA ARG A 41 -3.20 -3.38 -16.22
C ARG A 41 -2.10 -3.63 -17.24
N THR A 42 -0.99 -2.94 -17.09
CA THR A 42 0.17 -3.02 -18.01
C THR A 42 1.38 -3.76 -17.45
N SER A 43 1.36 -4.07 -16.15
CA SER A 43 2.46 -4.79 -15.47
C SER A 43 1.94 -6.09 -14.90
N PHE A 44 2.55 -7.20 -15.30
CA PHE A 44 2.17 -8.54 -14.89
C PHE A 44 3.32 -9.21 -14.16
N ALA A 45 3.02 -9.83 -13.02
CA ALA A 45 3.93 -10.70 -12.28
C ALA A 45 3.82 -12.15 -12.80
N ASN A 46 4.08 -13.11 -11.95
CA ASN A 46 3.91 -14.53 -12.26
C ASN A 46 2.44 -14.95 -12.18
N LYS A 47 2.10 -16.04 -12.88
CA LYS A 47 0.86 -16.75 -12.67
C LYS A 47 0.76 -17.24 -11.22
N LEU A 48 -0.46 -17.38 -10.75
CA LEU A 48 -0.75 -17.96 -9.43
C LEU A 48 -1.29 -19.40 -9.63
N ASP A 49 -0.53 -20.26 -10.29
CA ASP A 49 -0.93 -21.59 -10.76
C ASP A 49 -0.19 -22.74 -10.08
N THR A 50 0.55 -22.46 -9.01
CA THR A 50 1.31 -23.48 -8.26
C THR A 50 0.78 -23.59 -6.84
N ALA A 51 0.24 -24.77 -6.51
CA ALA A 51 -0.20 -25.10 -5.16
C ALA A 51 0.99 -25.37 -4.20
N PRO A 52 0.80 -25.27 -2.88
CA PRO A 52 -0.42 -24.84 -2.19
C PRO A 52 -0.63 -23.32 -2.28
N TYR A 53 -1.92 -22.92 -2.31
CA TYR A 53 -2.32 -21.51 -2.36
C TYR A 53 -2.53 -20.96 -0.96
N TYR A 54 -2.24 -19.67 -0.78
CA TYR A 54 -2.33 -18.99 0.50
C TYR A 54 -3.15 -17.71 0.40
N ALA A 55 -3.97 -17.44 1.41
CA ALA A 55 -4.68 -16.18 1.55
C ALA A 55 -4.56 -15.62 2.98
N ILE A 56 -4.43 -14.30 3.07
CA ILE A 56 -4.40 -13.54 4.34
C ILE A 56 -5.49 -12.48 4.27
N LYS A 57 -6.36 -12.45 5.29
CA LYS A 57 -7.35 -11.39 5.41
C LYS A 57 -6.66 -10.09 5.84
N VAL A 58 -6.82 -9.06 5.03
CA VAL A 58 -6.25 -7.72 5.29
C VAL A 58 -7.36 -6.67 5.30
N THR A 59 -7.06 -5.52 5.88
CA THR A 59 -7.90 -4.34 5.82
C THR A 59 -7.07 -3.12 5.44
N ALA A 60 -7.74 -2.07 4.96
CA ALA A 60 -7.07 -0.83 4.66
C ALA A 60 -6.64 -0.12 5.95
N GLY A 61 -5.46 0.48 5.94
CA GLY A 61 -4.93 1.29 7.03
C GLY A 61 -4.03 2.40 6.47
N VAL A 62 -4.00 3.53 7.15
CA VAL A 62 -3.04 4.60 6.84
C VAL A 62 -1.70 4.23 7.43
N HIS A 63 -0.72 4.03 6.56
CA HIS A 63 0.63 3.68 6.96
C HIS A 63 1.48 4.92 7.28
N HIS A 64 1.27 6.00 6.53
CA HIS A 64 2.06 7.24 6.63
C HIS A 64 1.32 8.39 5.96
N THR A 65 1.52 9.63 6.45
CA THR A 65 1.07 10.84 5.77
C THR A 65 2.26 11.50 5.07
N MET A 66 2.10 11.87 3.78
CA MET A 66 3.16 12.57 3.03
C MET A 66 3.19 14.06 3.37
N GLY A 67 2.03 14.64 3.65
CA GLY A 67 1.88 16.01 4.13
C GLY A 67 1.88 16.08 5.65
N GLY A 68 1.99 17.29 6.18
CA GLY A 68 1.98 17.53 7.62
C GLY A 68 2.26 18.99 7.97
N LEU A 69 2.61 19.22 9.21
CA LEU A 69 2.95 20.56 9.70
C LEU A 69 4.22 21.07 9.04
N LYS A 70 4.20 22.32 8.58
CA LYS A 70 5.40 23.00 8.09
C LYS A 70 6.22 23.48 9.26
N ILE A 71 7.51 23.16 9.26
CA ILE A 71 8.45 23.56 10.31
C ILE A 71 9.65 24.32 9.71
N ASN A 72 10.37 25.08 10.54
CA ASN A 72 11.67 25.62 10.21
C ASN A 72 12.82 24.72 10.73
N THR A 73 14.04 25.14 10.54
CA THR A 73 15.25 24.41 10.99
C THR A 73 15.41 24.30 12.51
N ASN A 74 14.62 25.05 13.27
CA ASN A 74 14.56 24.99 14.72
C ASN A 74 13.37 24.09 15.20
N THR A 75 12.73 23.35 14.30
CA THR A 75 11.54 22.53 14.55
C THR A 75 10.29 23.30 14.99
N GLU A 76 10.29 24.63 14.91
CA GLU A 76 9.14 25.46 15.23
C GLU A 76 8.10 25.37 14.12
N VAL A 77 6.83 25.19 14.49
CA VAL A 77 5.72 25.10 13.54
C VAL A 77 5.40 26.47 12.95
N LEU A 78 5.23 26.50 11.64
CA LEU A 78 4.92 27.69 10.88
C LEU A 78 3.44 27.79 10.53
N LYS A 79 2.89 29.00 10.59
CA LYS A 79 1.59 29.34 10.01
C LYS A 79 1.65 29.36 8.49
N ALA A 80 0.51 29.51 7.84
CA ALA A 80 0.40 29.62 6.38
C ALA A 80 1.17 30.82 5.80
N ASP A 81 1.28 31.93 6.57
CA ASP A 81 2.02 33.11 6.19
C ASP A 81 3.54 32.98 6.42
N GLY A 82 4.01 31.88 6.96
CA GLY A 82 5.41 31.60 7.26
C GLY A 82 5.87 32.10 8.63
N SER A 83 5.03 32.75 9.42
CA SER A 83 5.38 33.15 10.79
C SER A 83 5.36 31.97 11.74
N VAL A 84 6.20 31.97 12.77
CA VAL A 84 6.27 30.95 13.81
C VAL A 84 5.03 30.99 14.70
N ILE A 85 4.54 29.81 15.10
CA ILE A 85 3.58 29.67 16.20
C ILE A 85 4.38 29.52 17.49
N PRO A 86 4.39 30.56 18.37
CA PRO A 86 5.25 30.54 19.56
C PRO A 86 4.94 29.34 20.47
N GLY A 87 5.99 28.61 20.88
CA GLY A 87 5.89 27.49 21.80
C GLY A 87 5.37 26.19 21.19
N LEU A 88 5.11 26.14 19.86
CA LEU A 88 4.71 24.92 19.17
C LEU A 88 5.85 24.37 18.32
N PHE A 89 6.25 23.14 18.61
CA PHE A 89 7.30 22.41 17.92
C PHE A 89 6.76 21.10 17.37
N ALA A 90 7.33 20.62 16.26
CA ALA A 90 6.99 19.33 15.68
C ALA A 90 8.21 18.68 15.02
N ALA A 91 8.24 17.33 15.05
CA ALA A 91 9.26 16.54 14.38
C ALA A 91 8.67 15.17 13.95
N GLY A 92 9.33 14.50 13.02
CA GLY A 92 8.94 13.16 12.56
C GLY A 92 7.74 13.16 11.63
N GLU A 93 6.97 12.08 11.62
CA GLU A 93 5.88 11.84 10.64
C GLU A 93 4.82 12.96 10.58
N VAL A 94 4.58 13.66 11.69
CA VAL A 94 3.61 14.76 11.75
C VAL A 94 4.04 15.97 10.91
N THR A 95 5.31 16.08 10.54
CA THR A 95 5.85 17.15 9.69
C THR A 95 5.70 16.81 8.21
N GLY A 96 5.50 17.82 7.38
CA GLY A 96 5.36 17.70 5.94
C GLY A 96 6.48 18.37 5.16
N GLY A 97 6.60 17.99 3.89
CA GLY A 97 7.52 18.64 2.95
C GLY A 97 8.79 17.86 2.62
N VAL A 98 9.15 16.86 3.39
CA VAL A 98 10.36 16.03 3.15
C VAL A 98 10.16 15.09 1.96
N HIS A 99 9.02 14.43 1.88
CA HIS A 99 8.78 13.34 0.91
C HIS A 99 8.02 13.78 -0.34
N GLY A 100 7.65 15.05 -0.47
CA GLY A 100 6.84 15.53 -1.58
C GLY A 100 5.45 14.87 -1.61
N ALA A 101 5.00 14.48 -2.81
CA ALA A 101 3.68 13.86 -3.00
C ALA A 101 3.66 12.35 -2.69
N ASN A 102 4.82 11.68 -2.72
CA ASN A 102 4.96 10.25 -2.44
C ASN A 102 6.41 9.90 -2.10
N ARG A 103 6.61 8.73 -1.49
CA ARG A 103 7.94 8.24 -1.09
C ARG A 103 8.14 6.77 -1.41
N LEU A 104 9.38 6.33 -1.50
CA LEU A 104 9.73 4.92 -1.46
C LEU A 104 9.46 4.36 -0.06
N GLY A 105 8.95 3.12 0.01
CA GLY A 105 8.69 2.45 1.27
C GLY A 105 9.93 2.39 2.16
N GLY A 106 9.77 2.70 3.44
CA GLY A 106 10.85 2.73 4.42
C GLY A 106 11.59 4.07 4.57
N ASN A 107 11.58 4.97 3.58
CA ASN A 107 12.33 6.24 3.64
C ASN A 107 11.90 7.15 4.81
N ALA A 108 10.62 7.09 5.23
CA ALA A 108 10.18 7.85 6.40
C ALA A 108 10.86 7.42 7.69
N VAL A 109 11.26 6.13 7.81
CA VAL A 109 11.99 5.66 9.00
C VAL A 109 13.34 6.37 9.13
N ALA A 110 14.06 6.54 8.01
CA ALA A 110 15.30 7.31 7.99
C ALA A 110 15.06 8.78 8.36
N ASP A 111 13.99 9.38 7.84
CA ASP A 111 13.61 10.76 8.12
C ASP A 111 13.35 10.98 9.61
N PHE A 112 12.34 10.32 10.20
CA PHE A 112 11.95 10.58 11.60
C PHE A 112 12.90 9.99 12.66
N THR A 113 13.95 9.26 12.25
CA THR A 113 15.01 8.83 13.18
C THR A 113 16.21 9.78 13.19
N VAL A 114 16.33 10.68 12.23
CA VAL A 114 17.46 11.62 12.07
C VAL A 114 17.07 13.04 12.38
N PHE A 115 15.83 13.45 12.04
CA PHE A 115 15.34 14.83 12.15
C PHE A 115 14.23 15.03 13.21
#